data_50b916dd5ea6ff7f53b03c8b99adb30c
#
_entry.id   50b916dd5ea6ff7f53b03c8b99adb30c
#
_cell.length_a   1.000
_cell.length_b   1.000
_cell.length_c   1.000
_cell.angle_alpha   90.00
_cell.angle_beta   90.00
_cell.angle_gamma   90.00
#
_symmetry.space_group_name_H-M   'P 1'
#
loop_
_entity.id
_entity.type
_entity.pdbx_description
1 polymer ?
#
loop_
_entity_poly.entity_id
_entity_poly.type
_entity_poly.pdbx_seq_one_letter_code
_entity_poly.pdbx_strand_id
1 'polypeptide(L)'
;MEKAKKIIIPVVIALLLIGIGAGGYFFYESANYYKTDNASVSAHMVNIVPMVSGTVSSWGIEEGDKVNQGQILGNLDVFSMVSSSKVDQTALENSANSILAKAEIKAPINGEIVQTNVIKGVTVALGSTMAVVADTSDMFIKANIEETNIFKIKPEQKVSIKIDAYPGKTFAGYVESVAPATQNAFSQFSSLNTSGTYSKVTQMIPVRISIINDESLPMLIGMNATIKISIK
;
A
#
# COMPACT_ATOMS: atom_id res chain seq x y z
N MET A 1 46.21 27.44 40.01
CA MET A 1 44.73 27.26 39.97
C MET A 1 43.99 28.36 39.17
N GLU A 2 44.44 29.62 39.20
CA GLU A 2 43.77 30.72 38.49
C GLU A 2 43.82 30.62 36.94
N LYS A 3 44.96 30.16 36.37
CA LYS A 3 45.10 30.01 34.92
C LYS A 3 44.16 28.95 34.34
N ALA A 4 43.88 27.87 35.10
CA ALA A 4 42.94 26.81 34.66
C ALA A 4 41.50 27.33 34.69
N LYS A 5 41.07 28.13 35.65
CA LYS A 5 39.73 28.73 35.70
C LYS A 5 39.47 29.66 34.52
N LYS A 6 40.48 30.44 34.07
CA LYS A 6 40.36 31.35 32.92
C LYS A 6 40.11 30.64 31.60
N ILE A 7 40.51 29.35 31.49
CA ILE A 7 40.26 28.53 30.29
C ILE A 7 38.99 27.69 30.44
N ILE A 8 38.72 27.17 31.66
CA ILE A 8 37.56 26.28 31.88
C ILE A 8 36.23 27.05 31.74
N ILE A 9 36.14 28.28 32.25
CA ILE A 9 34.91 29.07 32.20
C ILE A 9 34.43 29.32 30.76
N PRO A 10 35.26 29.83 29.81
CA PRO A 10 34.82 30.04 28.44
C PRO A 10 34.49 28.73 27.71
N VAL A 11 35.16 27.63 28.02
CA VAL A 11 34.84 26.31 27.44
C VAL A 11 33.49 25.82 27.93
N VAL A 12 33.17 25.97 29.21
CA VAL A 12 31.85 25.60 29.74
C VAL A 12 30.74 26.48 29.14
N ILE A 13 30.98 27.79 28.98
CA ILE A 13 30.02 28.68 28.31
C ILE A 13 29.80 28.28 26.84
N ALA A 14 30.87 27.97 26.13
CA ALA A 14 30.75 27.49 24.72
C ALA A 14 29.95 26.19 24.63
N LEU A 15 30.19 25.22 25.53
CA LEU A 15 29.41 23.97 25.58
C LEU A 15 27.93 24.21 25.89
N LEU A 16 27.63 25.14 26.82
CA LEU A 16 26.26 25.53 27.12
C LEU A 16 25.55 26.17 25.92
N LEU A 17 26.22 27.07 25.21
CA LEU A 17 25.66 27.70 24.01
C LEU A 17 25.40 26.68 22.90
N ILE A 18 26.28 25.72 22.67
CA ILE A 18 26.09 24.62 21.72
C ILE A 18 24.90 23.76 22.18
N GLY A 19 24.81 23.44 23.48
CA GLY A 19 23.69 22.65 24.01
C GLY A 19 22.33 23.35 23.84
N ILE A 20 22.27 24.67 24.11
CA ILE A 20 21.04 25.46 23.91
C ILE A 20 20.69 25.55 22.40
N GLY A 21 21.68 25.76 21.54
CA GLY A 21 21.47 25.82 20.09
C GLY A 21 20.97 24.49 19.54
N ALA A 22 21.59 23.38 19.94
CA ALA A 22 21.14 22.04 19.54
C ALA A 22 19.75 21.72 20.09
N GLY A 23 19.50 21.99 21.36
CA GLY A 23 18.20 21.79 22.00
C GLY A 23 17.09 22.61 21.31
N GLY A 24 17.37 23.88 21.00
CA GLY A 24 16.45 24.75 20.27
C GLY A 24 16.15 24.25 18.87
N TYR A 25 17.16 23.74 18.16
CA TYR A 25 16.97 23.17 16.83
C TYR A 25 16.08 21.90 16.88
N PHE A 26 16.36 20.96 17.78
CA PHE A 26 15.54 19.76 17.93
C PHE A 26 14.11 20.07 18.35
N PHE A 27 13.93 21.04 19.24
CA PHE A 27 12.60 21.49 19.65
C PHE A 27 11.83 22.11 18.47
N TYR A 28 12.49 22.98 17.70
CA TYR A 28 11.89 23.60 16.50
C TYR A 28 11.49 22.53 15.46
N GLU A 29 12.35 21.55 15.22
CA GLU A 29 12.07 20.47 14.26
C GLU A 29 10.89 19.60 14.71
N SER A 30 10.88 19.19 15.98
CA SER A 30 9.79 18.39 16.56
C SER A 30 8.45 19.13 16.64
N ALA A 31 8.49 20.46 16.81
CA ALA A 31 7.27 21.28 16.89
C ALA A 31 6.64 21.59 15.51
N ASN A 32 7.44 21.57 14.43
CA ASN A 32 6.97 21.97 13.11
C ASN A 32 6.83 20.80 12.12
N TYR A 33 7.43 19.65 12.42
CA TYR A 33 7.46 18.51 11.50
C TYR A 33 7.12 17.20 12.22
N TYR A 34 6.36 16.38 11.55
CA TYR A 34 6.19 14.96 11.90
C TYR A 34 6.99 14.09 10.93
N LYS A 35 7.81 13.20 11.45
CA LYS A 35 8.64 12.30 10.65
C LYS A 35 8.31 10.86 10.98
N THR A 36 8.18 10.01 9.96
CA THR A 36 8.04 8.56 10.09
C THR A 36 8.71 7.84 8.93
N ASP A 37 9.24 6.67 9.19
CA ASP A 37 9.76 5.69 8.24
C ASP A 37 8.76 4.57 7.95
N ASN A 38 7.61 4.56 8.65
CA ASN A 38 6.54 3.62 8.38
C ASN A 38 5.69 4.10 7.20
N ALA A 39 6.30 4.13 6.04
CA ALA A 39 5.67 4.54 4.79
C ALA A 39 6.22 3.73 3.61
N SER A 40 5.39 3.53 2.59
CA SER A 40 5.77 2.81 1.37
C SER A 40 5.04 3.34 0.15
N VAL A 41 5.66 3.14 -1.01
CA VAL A 41 5.02 3.38 -2.31
C VAL A 41 3.87 2.39 -2.46
N SER A 42 2.71 2.89 -2.86
CA SER A 42 1.50 2.11 -3.08
C SER A 42 0.77 2.59 -4.33
N ALA A 43 -0.17 1.78 -4.80
CA ALA A 43 -1.05 2.11 -5.91
C ALA A 43 -2.45 1.56 -5.62
N HIS A 44 -3.43 1.95 -6.43
CA HIS A 44 -4.75 1.33 -6.37
C HIS A 44 -4.66 -0.08 -6.97
N MET A 45 -4.95 -1.10 -6.17
CA MET A 45 -4.85 -2.51 -6.58
C MET A 45 -6.21 -3.17 -6.58
N VAL A 46 -6.47 -4.01 -7.58
CA VAL A 46 -7.70 -4.79 -7.70
C VAL A 46 -7.36 -6.26 -7.92
N ASN A 47 -7.99 -7.12 -7.13
CA ASN A 47 -7.87 -8.56 -7.32
C ASN A 47 -8.69 -9.01 -8.52
N ILE A 48 -8.07 -9.79 -9.39
CA ILE A 48 -8.73 -10.48 -10.49
C ILE A 48 -9.23 -11.81 -9.94
N VAL A 49 -10.54 -11.95 -9.90
CA VAL A 49 -11.22 -13.13 -9.35
C VAL A 49 -12.14 -13.75 -10.38
N PRO A 50 -12.26 -15.09 -10.43
CA PRO A 50 -13.18 -15.75 -11.35
C PRO A 50 -14.63 -15.62 -10.89
N MET A 51 -15.55 -15.47 -11.83
CA MET A 51 -16.99 -15.42 -11.57
C MET A 51 -17.64 -16.81 -11.52
N VAL A 52 -16.89 -17.84 -11.89
CA VAL A 52 -17.30 -19.26 -11.87
C VAL A 52 -16.10 -20.10 -11.48
N SER A 53 -16.34 -21.25 -10.87
CA SER A 53 -15.26 -22.23 -10.61
C SER A 53 -14.96 -22.99 -11.90
N GLY A 54 -13.72 -23.34 -12.11
CA GLY A 54 -13.30 -24.09 -13.31
C GLY A 54 -11.80 -24.37 -13.35
N THR A 55 -11.35 -25.06 -14.39
CA THR A 55 -9.94 -25.30 -14.65
C THR A 55 -9.41 -24.26 -15.63
N VAL A 56 -8.26 -23.65 -15.35
CA VAL A 56 -7.64 -22.66 -16.23
C VAL A 56 -7.22 -23.33 -17.54
N SER A 57 -7.96 -23.08 -18.62
CA SER A 57 -7.69 -23.62 -19.96
C SER A 57 -6.63 -22.82 -20.71
N SER A 58 -6.61 -21.49 -20.50
CA SER A 58 -5.56 -20.60 -20.99
C SER A 58 -5.29 -19.49 -19.99
N TRP A 59 -4.02 -19.10 -19.88
CA TRP A 59 -3.54 -17.99 -19.07
C TRP A 59 -2.41 -17.32 -19.85
N GLY A 60 -2.59 -16.09 -20.27
CA GLY A 60 -1.72 -15.40 -21.22
C GLY A 60 -1.08 -14.14 -20.71
N ILE A 61 -0.92 -14.01 -19.36
CA ILE A 61 -0.28 -12.86 -18.74
C ILE A 61 0.78 -13.31 -17.73
N GLU A 62 1.78 -12.45 -17.56
CA GLU A 62 2.88 -12.59 -16.59
C GLU A 62 2.95 -11.34 -15.69
N GLU A 63 3.70 -11.43 -14.61
CA GLU A 63 3.99 -10.28 -13.75
C GLU A 63 4.80 -9.24 -14.51
N GLY A 64 4.39 -7.96 -14.42
CA GLY A 64 4.94 -6.84 -15.19
C GLY A 64 4.21 -6.52 -16.49
N ASP A 65 3.26 -7.36 -16.92
CA ASP A 65 2.47 -7.08 -18.12
C ASP A 65 1.49 -5.92 -17.91
N LYS A 66 1.42 -5.03 -18.91
CA LYS A 66 0.42 -3.97 -18.95
C LYS A 66 -0.86 -4.46 -19.58
N VAL A 67 -1.96 -4.19 -18.91
CA VAL A 67 -3.29 -4.63 -19.32
C VAL A 67 -4.27 -3.46 -19.39
N ASN A 68 -5.24 -3.57 -20.30
CA ASN A 68 -6.32 -2.59 -20.41
C ASN A 68 -7.60 -3.16 -19.80
N GLN A 69 -8.45 -2.30 -19.27
CA GLN A 69 -9.76 -2.69 -18.75
C GLN A 69 -10.57 -3.46 -19.82
N GLY A 70 -11.12 -4.61 -19.41
CA GLY A 70 -11.88 -5.50 -20.30
C GLY A 70 -11.01 -6.44 -21.16
N GLN A 71 -9.69 -6.32 -21.16
CA GLN A 71 -8.79 -7.24 -21.84
C GLN A 71 -8.94 -8.66 -21.28
N ILE A 72 -9.06 -9.66 -22.16
CA ILE A 72 -9.12 -11.07 -21.77
C ILE A 72 -7.72 -11.51 -21.37
N LEU A 73 -7.57 -12.02 -20.15
CA LEU A 73 -6.31 -12.46 -19.54
C LEU A 73 -6.18 -13.99 -19.62
N GLY A 74 -7.30 -14.68 -19.62
CA GLY A 74 -7.37 -16.13 -19.65
C GLY A 74 -8.79 -16.65 -19.74
N ASN A 75 -8.92 -17.97 -19.87
CA ASN A 75 -10.21 -18.65 -19.95
C ASN A 75 -10.25 -19.83 -18.99
N LEU A 76 -11.44 -20.11 -18.46
CA LEU A 76 -11.72 -21.27 -17.64
C LEU A 76 -12.47 -22.32 -18.44
N ASP A 77 -12.11 -23.59 -18.29
CA ASP A 77 -12.94 -24.72 -18.67
C ASP A 77 -13.89 -25.03 -17.51
N VAL A 78 -15.17 -24.73 -17.72
CA VAL A 78 -16.25 -24.94 -16.76
C VAL A 78 -17.03 -26.23 -17.04
N PHE A 79 -16.89 -26.81 -18.25
CA PHE A 79 -17.65 -27.98 -18.67
C PHE A 79 -17.17 -29.28 -18.04
N SER A 80 -15.88 -29.38 -17.72
CA SER A 80 -15.33 -30.55 -17.01
C SER A 80 -15.98 -30.77 -15.64
N MET A 81 -16.50 -29.72 -15.02
CA MET A 81 -17.16 -29.78 -13.70
C MET A 81 -18.68 -30.03 -13.82
N VAL A 82 -19.31 -29.59 -14.92
CA VAL A 82 -20.76 -29.75 -15.14
C VAL A 82 -21.12 -31.15 -15.61
N SER A 83 -20.19 -31.84 -16.28
CA SER A 83 -20.40 -33.23 -16.76
C SER A 83 -20.66 -34.25 -15.67
N SER A 84 -20.37 -33.91 -14.40
CA SER A 84 -20.65 -34.78 -13.24
C SER A 84 -22.03 -34.55 -12.61
N SER A 85 -22.76 -33.50 -13.02
CA SER A 85 -24.08 -33.18 -12.53
C SER A 85 -25.15 -33.53 -13.58
N LYS A 86 -26.17 -34.31 -13.21
CA LYS A 86 -27.34 -34.56 -14.06
C LYS A 86 -28.18 -33.27 -14.19
N VAL A 87 -27.78 -32.39 -15.09
CA VAL A 87 -28.51 -31.15 -15.39
C VAL A 87 -29.25 -31.32 -16.71
N ASP A 88 -30.51 -30.87 -16.76
CA ASP A 88 -31.40 -30.94 -17.90
C ASP A 88 -30.79 -30.16 -19.08
N GLN A 89 -30.61 -30.82 -20.22
CA GLN A 89 -29.92 -30.30 -21.41
C GLN A 89 -30.53 -29.02 -21.96
N THR A 90 -31.86 -28.84 -21.82
CA THR A 90 -32.57 -27.66 -22.33
C THR A 90 -32.32 -26.39 -21.47
N ALA A 91 -32.09 -26.55 -20.17
CA ALA A 91 -31.72 -25.45 -19.30
C ALA A 91 -30.26 -25.01 -19.52
N LEU A 92 -29.38 -25.93 -19.95
CA LEU A 92 -27.99 -25.68 -20.28
C LEU A 92 -27.82 -24.79 -21.52
N GLU A 93 -28.60 -25.01 -22.59
CA GLU A 93 -28.47 -24.25 -23.82
C GLU A 93 -28.77 -22.74 -23.63
N ASN A 94 -29.78 -22.41 -22.85
CA ASN A 94 -30.15 -21.01 -22.53
C ASN A 94 -29.16 -20.33 -21.55
N SER A 95 -28.46 -21.10 -20.74
CA SER A 95 -27.48 -20.60 -19.78
C SER A 95 -26.05 -20.65 -20.31
N ALA A 96 -25.76 -21.43 -21.33
CA ALA A 96 -24.41 -21.69 -21.83
C ALA A 96 -23.64 -20.42 -22.22
N ASN A 97 -24.29 -19.51 -22.94
CA ASN A 97 -23.65 -18.25 -23.33
C ASN A 97 -23.31 -17.37 -22.18
N SER A 98 -24.13 -17.33 -21.12
CA SER A 98 -23.87 -16.55 -19.92
C SER A 98 -22.76 -17.17 -19.06
N ILE A 99 -22.68 -18.50 -19.03
CA ILE A 99 -21.61 -19.23 -18.31
C ILE A 99 -20.29 -19.07 -19.05
N LEU A 100 -20.27 -19.17 -20.38
CA LEU A 100 -19.10 -18.95 -21.23
C LEU A 100 -18.55 -17.52 -21.05
N ALA A 101 -19.42 -16.50 -21.06
CA ALA A 101 -19.01 -15.13 -20.81
C ALA A 101 -18.38 -14.92 -19.42
N LYS A 102 -18.83 -15.67 -18.41
CA LYS A 102 -18.27 -15.66 -17.05
C LYS A 102 -17.00 -16.50 -16.92
N ALA A 103 -16.74 -17.40 -17.86
CA ALA A 103 -15.51 -18.18 -17.92
C ALA A 103 -14.32 -17.39 -18.50
N GLU A 104 -14.57 -16.27 -19.17
CA GLU A 104 -13.54 -15.33 -19.60
C GLU A 104 -13.08 -14.48 -18.41
N ILE A 105 -11.80 -14.55 -18.10
CA ILE A 105 -11.19 -13.73 -17.06
C ILE A 105 -10.69 -12.44 -17.71
N LYS A 106 -11.22 -11.29 -17.23
CA LYS A 106 -10.92 -9.97 -17.80
C LYS A 106 -10.26 -9.05 -16.75
N ALA A 107 -9.42 -8.13 -17.22
CA ALA A 107 -8.85 -7.09 -16.39
C ALA A 107 -9.96 -6.11 -15.92
N PRO A 108 -10.11 -5.88 -14.62
CA PRO A 108 -11.14 -4.97 -14.09
C PRO A 108 -10.78 -3.49 -14.28
N ILE A 109 -9.50 -3.15 -14.37
CA ILE A 109 -8.96 -1.80 -14.56
C ILE A 109 -7.80 -1.81 -15.55
N ASN A 110 -7.41 -0.62 -16.04
CA ASN A 110 -6.11 -0.44 -16.69
C ASN A 110 -5.01 -0.51 -15.66
N GLY A 111 -3.85 -1.08 -16.00
CA GLY A 111 -2.73 -1.14 -15.07
C GLY A 111 -1.69 -2.17 -15.45
N GLU A 112 -0.92 -2.59 -14.46
CA GLU A 112 0.15 -3.57 -14.58
C GLU A 112 -0.13 -4.75 -13.65
N ILE A 113 0.13 -5.97 -14.12
CA ILE A 113 0.00 -7.17 -13.30
C ILE A 113 1.15 -7.23 -12.31
N VAL A 114 0.82 -7.10 -11.03
CA VAL A 114 1.83 -7.10 -9.95
C VAL A 114 2.02 -8.47 -9.32
N GLN A 115 1.06 -9.36 -9.50
CA GLN A 115 1.12 -10.73 -8.99
C GLN A 115 0.23 -11.64 -9.82
N THR A 116 0.70 -12.87 -10.10
CA THR A 116 -0.12 -13.95 -10.65
C THR A 116 -0.01 -15.20 -9.78
N ASN A 117 -1.16 -15.80 -9.45
CA ASN A 117 -1.26 -16.96 -8.54
C ASN A 117 -1.69 -18.23 -9.27
N VAL A 118 -1.89 -18.17 -10.58
CA VAL A 118 -2.41 -19.29 -11.36
C VAL A 118 -1.59 -19.53 -12.62
N ILE A 119 -1.62 -20.78 -13.05
CA ILE A 119 -1.07 -21.24 -14.33
C ILE A 119 -2.10 -22.11 -15.04
N LYS A 120 -1.92 -22.32 -16.33
CA LYS A 120 -2.75 -23.24 -17.12
C LYS A 120 -2.82 -24.63 -16.46
N GLY A 121 -4.02 -25.19 -16.37
CA GLY A 121 -4.29 -26.52 -15.80
C GLY A 121 -4.65 -26.52 -14.33
N VAL A 122 -4.53 -25.40 -13.62
CA VAL A 122 -4.95 -25.29 -12.21
C VAL A 122 -6.46 -25.11 -12.10
N THR A 123 -7.09 -25.77 -11.15
CA THR A 123 -8.51 -25.56 -10.82
C THR A 123 -8.64 -24.41 -9.82
N VAL A 124 -9.53 -23.47 -10.12
CA VAL A 124 -9.80 -22.29 -9.29
C VAL A 124 -11.25 -22.29 -8.81
N ALA A 125 -11.45 -21.82 -7.60
CA ALA A 125 -12.77 -21.65 -7.02
C ALA A 125 -13.31 -20.24 -7.27
N LEU A 126 -14.62 -20.08 -7.28
CA LEU A 126 -15.29 -18.78 -7.30
C LEU A 126 -14.72 -17.84 -6.22
N GLY A 127 -14.33 -16.63 -6.60
CA GLY A 127 -13.83 -15.61 -5.69
C GLY A 127 -12.38 -15.78 -5.25
N SER A 128 -11.65 -16.82 -5.70
CA SER A 128 -10.21 -16.95 -5.42
C SER A 128 -9.41 -15.91 -6.21
N THR A 129 -8.37 -15.33 -5.61
CA THR A 129 -7.51 -14.36 -6.31
C THR A 129 -6.61 -15.08 -7.32
N MET A 130 -6.82 -14.83 -8.61
CA MET A 130 -6.02 -15.38 -9.71
C MET A 130 -4.79 -14.51 -9.99
N ALA A 131 -4.97 -13.19 -9.99
CA ALA A 131 -3.91 -12.22 -10.17
C ALA A 131 -4.29 -10.90 -9.48
N VAL A 132 -3.34 -9.98 -9.39
CA VAL A 132 -3.55 -8.63 -8.89
C VAL A 132 -3.08 -7.64 -9.94
N VAL A 133 -3.95 -6.70 -10.33
CA VAL A 133 -3.62 -5.58 -11.21
C VAL A 133 -3.52 -4.30 -10.38
N ALA A 134 -2.52 -3.48 -10.66
CA ALA A 134 -2.32 -2.19 -10.02
C ALA A 134 -2.37 -1.06 -11.03
N ASP A 135 -3.02 0.03 -10.68
CA ASP A 135 -2.97 1.26 -11.45
C ASP A 135 -1.65 1.99 -11.16
N THR A 136 -0.66 1.78 -12.03
CA THR A 136 0.66 2.41 -11.90
C THR A 136 0.69 3.85 -12.38
N SER A 137 -0.41 4.39 -12.91
CA SER A 137 -0.52 5.81 -13.32
C SER A 137 -0.80 6.75 -12.14
N ASP A 138 -1.38 6.23 -11.06
CA ASP A 138 -1.73 6.99 -9.84
C ASP A 138 -1.07 6.36 -8.60
N MET A 139 0.26 6.43 -8.56
CA MET A 139 1.02 5.98 -7.41
C MET A 139 1.04 7.03 -6.30
N PHE A 140 0.99 6.57 -5.05
CA PHE A 140 1.01 7.40 -3.86
C PHE A 140 1.85 6.77 -2.75
N ILE A 141 2.19 7.55 -1.73
CA ILE A 141 2.80 7.03 -0.51
C ILE A 141 1.70 6.73 0.50
N LYS A 142 1.65 5.49 0.95
CA LYS A 142 0.85 5.07 2.10
C LYS A 142 1.73 5.14 3.34
N ALA A 143 1.41 6.07 4.25
CA ALA A 143 2.10 6.20 5.51
C ALA A 143 1.19 5.75 6.66
N ASN A 144 1.74 5.03 7.63
CA ASN A 144 1.03 4.63 8.83
C ASN A 144 1.47 5.54 9.99
N ILE A 145 0.55 6.35 10.48
CA ILE A 145 0.80 7.36 11.51
C ILE A 145 0.19 6.90 12.82
N GLU A 146 0.92 7.05 13.90
CA GLU A 146 0.43 6.72 15.24
C GLU A 146 -0.80 7.56 15.61
N GLU A 147 -1.78 6.91 16.25
CA GLU A 147 -3.00 7.54 16.74
C GLU A 147 -2.73 8.80 17.59
N THR A 148 -1.64 8.79 18.37
CA THR A 148 -1.23 9.91 19.24
C THR A 148 -0.87 11.19 18.48
N ASN A 149 -0.49 11.06 17.20
CA ASN A 149 -0.03 12.16 16.34
C ASN A 149 -0.99 12.53 15.22
N ILE A 150 -2.04 11.72 14.98
CA ILE A 150 -2.89 11.86 13.80
C ILE A 150 -3.61 13.20 13.70
N PHE A 151 -4.02 13.78 14.83
CA PHE A 151 -4.74 15.07 14.85
C PHE A 151 -3.88 16.28 14.43
N LYS A 152 -2.54 16.10 14.33
CA LYS A 152 -1.62 17.10 13.77
C LYS A 152 -1.59 17.05 12.25
N ILE A 153 -2.07 15.96 11.65
CA ILE A 153 -2.01 15.72 10.21
C ILE A 153 -3.33 16.11 9.57
N LYS A 154 -3.24 16.95 8.54
CA LYS A 154 -4.39 17.47 7.79
C LYS A 154 -4.14 17.35 6.30
N PRO A 155 -5.18 17.21 5.48
CA PRO A 155 -5.06 17.32 4.03
C PRO A 155 -4.34 18.62 3.61
N GLU A 156 -3.69 18.59 2.44
CA GLU A 156 -2.93 19.69 1.83
C GLU A 156 -1.61 20.08 2.50
N GLN A 157 -1.25 19.46 3.64
CA GLN A 157 0.06 19.67 4.25
C GLN A 157 1.18 19.18 3.33
N LYS A 158 2.24 19.97 3.21
CA LYS A 158 3.43 19.63 2.41
C LYS A 158 4.19 18.48 3.05
N VAL A 159 4.64 17.56 2.20
CA VAL A 159 5.41 16.39 2.60
C VAL A 159 6.70 16.31 1.80
N SER A 160 7.79 16.08 2.48
CA SER A 160 9.08 15.71 1.91
C SER A 160 9.23 14.19 2.01
N ILE A 161 9.43 13.52 0.89
CA ILE A 161 9.44 12.07 0.75
C ILE A 161 10.83 11.64 0.32
N LYS A 162 11.41 10.67 1.01
CA LYS A 162 12.66 10.01 0.63
C LYS A 162 12.36 8.53 0.43
N ILE A 163 12.57 8.04 -0.78
CA ILE A 163 12.40 6.62 -1.12
C ILE A 163 13.77 5.96 -1.00
N ASP A 164 13.85 4.84 -0.28
CA ASP A 164 15.14 4.18 0.03
C ASP A 164 15.87 3.69 -1.22
N ALA A 165 15.12 3.35 -2.28
CA ALA A 165 15.69 2.98 -3.57
C ALA A 165 16.40 4.13 -4.30
N TYR A 166 16.19 5.38 -3.89
CA TYR A 166 16.78 6.58 -4.50
C TYR A 166 17.54 7.41 -3.46
N PRO A 167 18.69 6.91 -2.98
CA PRO A 167 19.47 7.60 -1.96
C PRO A 167 19.91 9.00 -2.45
N GLY A 168 19.76 9.99 -1.58
CA GLY A 168 20.07 11.39 -1.89
C GLY A 168 18.98 12.17 -2.63
N LYS A 169 17.94 11.52 -3.15
CA LYS A 169 16.80 12.19 -3.77
C LYS A 169 15.70 12.46 -2.75
N THR A 170 15.01 13.58 -2.95
CA THR A 170 13.87 13.98 -2.13
C THR A 170 12.74 14.38 -3.06
N PHE A 171 11.60 13.72 -2.91
CA PHE A 171 10.39 14.02 -3.68
C PHE A 171 9.49 14.93 -2.85
N ALA A 172 8.78 15.82 -3.53
CA ALA A 172 7.72 16.61 -2.93
C ALA A 172 6.38 15.87 -2.99
N GLY A 173 5.50 16.17 -2.06
CA GLY A 173 4.14 15.63 -2.05
C GLY A 173 3.25 16.40 -1.10
N TYR A 174 1.99 15.98 -1.03
CA TYR A 174 0.98 16.56 -0.14
C TYR A 174 0.18 15.45 0.52
N VAL A 175 -0.27 15.70 1.74
CA VAL A 175 -1.27 14.85 2.39
C VAL A 175 -2.56 14.96 1.59
N GLU A 176 -2.99 13.86 0.98
CA GLU A 176 -4.23 13.79 0.20
C GLU A 176 -5.42 13.49 1.10
N SER A 177 -5.28 12.47 1.93
CA SER A 177 -6.35 12.07 2.84
C SER A 177 -5.81 11.32 4.06
N VAL A 178 -6.57 11.39 5.14
CA VAL A 178 -6.37 10.63 6.37
C VAL A 178 -7.49 9.62 6.48
N ALA A 179 -7.17 8.35 6.68
CA ALA A 179 -8.19 7.31 6.80
C ALA A 179 -9.07 7.55 8.05
N PRO A 180 -10.39 7.31 7.98
CA PRO A 180 -11.30 7.50 9.11
C PRO A 180 -11.22 6.40 10.17
N ALA A 181 -10.39 5.37 9.94
CA ALA A 181 -10.27 4.21 10.80
C ALA A 181 -8.80 3.77 10.95
N THR A 182 -8.48 3.14 12.08
CA THR A 182 -7.17 2.53 12.29
C THR A 182 -6.98 1.30 11.40
N GLN A 183 -5.74 0.93 11.10
CA GLN A 183 -5.41 -0.22 10.27
C GLN A 183 -6.01 -1.53 10.84
N ASN A 184 -6.12 -1.64 12.16
CA ASN A 184 -6.64 -2.84 12.84
C ASN A 184 -8.14 -2.80 13.13
N ALA A 185 -8.86 -1.72 12.79
CA ALA A 185 -10.28 -1.59 13.10
C ALA A 185 -11.14 -2.75 12.54
N PHE A 186 -10.74 -3.30 11.40
CA PHE A 186 -11.45 -4.40 10.74
C PHE A 186 -10.82 -5.78 10.99
N SER A 187 -9.59 -5.85 11.51
CA SER A 187 -8.92 -7.13 11.80
C SER A 187 -9.43 -7.78 13.10
N GLN A 188 -10.02 -7.01 14.01
CA GLN A 188 -10.59 -7.52 15.27
C GLN A 188 -11.80 -8.43 15.06
N PHE A 189 -12.44 -8.39 13.91
CA PHE A 189 -13.53 -9.33 13.59
C PHE A 189 -13.02 -10.77 13.30
N SER A 190 -11.71 -10.95 13.14
CA SER A 190 -11.12 -12.26 12.77
C SER A 190 -10.47 -13.00 13.94
N SER A 191 -10.27 -12.38 15.10
CA SER A 191 -9.63 -13.03 16.26
C SER A 191 -10.32 -12.68 17.57
N LEU A 192 -11.32 -13.48 17.95
CA LEU A 192 -11.79 -13.57 19.33
C LEU A 192 -10.72 -14.34 20.13
N ASN A 193 -9.64 -13.66 20.51
CA ASN A 193 -8.72 -14.21 21.49
C ASN A 193 -9.32 -14.09 22.89
N THR A 194 -9.87 -15.22 23.37
CA THR A 194 -10.42 -15.39 24.72
C THR A 194 -9.35 -15.53 25.82
N SER A 195 -8.08 -15.26 25.54
CA SER A 195 -6.98 -15.31 26.51
C SER A 195 -6.80 -13.93 27.18
N GLY A 196 -7.12 -13.88 28.45
CA GLY A 196 -7.34 -12.69 29.28
C GLY A 196 -6.14 -11.78 29.58
N THR A 197 -5.22 -11.52 28.64
CA THR A 197 -4.16 -10.53 28.83
C THR A 197 -4.36 -9.43 27.76
N TYR A 198 -4.99 -8.34 28.14
CA TYR A 198 -5.10 -7.14 27.29
C TYR A 198 -3.79 -6.36 27.34
N SER A 199 -3.07 -6.31 26.23
CA SER A 199 -1.94 -5.40 26.02
C SER A 199 -2.38 -4.25 25.10
N LYS A 200 -2.34 -3.02 25.58
CA LYS A 200 -2.64 -1.83 24.79
C LYS A 200 -1.50 -1.62 23.77
N VAL A 201 -1.81 -1.79 22.48
CA VAL A 201 -0.87 -1.54 21.36
C VAL A 201 -1.23 -0.21 20.72
N THR A 202 -0.24 0.62 20.41
CA THR A 202 -0.47 1.87 19.66
C THR A 202 -1.07 1.55 18.30
N GLN A 203 -2.20 2.16 18.00
CA GLN A 203 -2.90 1.97 16.73
C GLN A 203 -2.28 2.85 15.65
N MET A 204 -2.25 2.33 14.42
CA MET A 204 -1.75 3.04 13.24
C MET A 204 -2.91 3.45 12.34
N ILE A 205 -2.88 4.68 11.86
CA ILE A 205 -3.89 5.24 10.95
C ILE A 205 -3.23 5.48 9.59
N PRO A 206 -3.76 4.87 8.53
CA PRO A 206 -3.23 5.08 7.18
C PRO A 206 -3.48 6.51 6.71
N VAL A 207 -2.45 7.12 6.12
CA VAL A 207 -2.50 8.42 5.47
C VAL A 207 -2.03 8.25 4.03
N ARG A 208 -2.83 8.74 3.08
CA ARG A 208 -2.48 8.79 1.66
C ARG A 208 -1.79 10.12 1.37
N ILE A 209 -0.64 10.04 0.71
CA ILE A 209 0.19 11.18 0.36
C ILE A 209 0.46 11.10 -1.14
N SER A 210 0.08 12.15 -1.88
CA SER A 210 0.44 12.27 -3.29
C SER A 210 1.94 12.46 -3.43
N ILE A 211 2.53 11.94 -4.49
CA ILE A 211 3.94 12.10 -4.81
C ILE A 211 4.08 12.85 -6.14
N ILE A 212 4.96 13.86 -6.17
CA ILE A 212 5.35 14.58 -7.38
C ILE A 212 6.66 13.97 -7.86
N ASN A 213 6.58 13.25 -8.97
CA ASN A 213 7.73 12.58 -9.59
C ASN A 213 8.11 13.26 -10.91
N ASP A 214 8.70 14.45 -10.80
CA ASP A 214 9.07 15.29 -11.96
C ASP A 214 10.13 14.62 -12.87
N GLU A 215 10.93 13.71 -12.32
CA GLU A 215 11.98 13.00 -13.07
C GLU A 215 11.45 11.71 -13.74
N SER A 216 10.19 11.35 -13.58
CA SER A 216 9.58 10.12 -14.09
C SER A 216 10.38 8.84 -13.75
N LEU A 217 10.93 8.79 -12.55
CA LEU A 217 11.70 7.64 -12.08
C LEU A 217 10.79 6.43 -11.89
N PRO A 218 11.23 5.22 -12.26
CA PRO A 218 10.44 4.02 -12.08
C PRO A 218 10.21 3.76 -10.58
N MET A 219 8.96 3.63 -10.18
CA MET A 219 8.58 3.31 -8.81
C MET A 219 7.91 1.95 -8.77
N LEU A 220 8.34 1.10 -7.83
CA LEU A 220 7.72 -0.18 -7.59
C LEU A 220 6.87 -0.12 -6.31
N ILE A 221 5.71 -0.77 -6.36
CA ILE A 221 4.83 -0.90 -5.20
C ILE A 221 5.57 -1.66 -4.10
N GLY A 222 5.47 -1.16 -2.87
CA GLY A 222 6.16 -1.73 -1.72
C GLY A 222 7.55 -1.15 -1.43
N MET A 223 8.10 -0.26 -2.29
CA MET A 223 9.34 0.46 -1.94
C MET A 223 9.16 1.24 -0.65
N ASN A 224 10.10 1.09 0.29
CA ASN A 224 10.08 1.82 1.55
C ASN A 224 10.36 3.31 1.33
N ALA A 225 9.75 4.12 2.17
CA ALA A 225 9.93 5.56 2.16
C ALA A 225 9.97 6.13 3.58
N THR A 226 10.74 7.20 3.74
CA THR A 226 10.72 8.06 4.92
C THR A 226 10.03 9.36 4.55
N ILE A 227 9.05 9.77 5.34
CA ILE A 227 8.31 11.01 5.10
C ILE A 227 8.54 12.03 6.23
N LYS A 228 8.49 13.31 5.85
CA LYS A 228 8.52 14.45 6.76
C LYS A 228 7.37 15.40 6.40
N ILE A 229 6.35 15.44 7.24
CA ILE A 229 5.13 16.24 7.04
C ILE A 229 5.30 17.56 7.77
N SER A 230 4.99 18.69 7.12
CA SER A 230 4.92 20.01 7.76
C SER A 230 3.58 20.14 8.49
N ILE A 231 3.60 20.25 9.82
CA ILE A 231 2.40 20.33 10.66
C ILE A 231 1.99 21.77 11.03
N LYS A 232 2.63 22.74 10.36
CA LYS A 232 2.31 24.16 10.49
C LYS A 232 1.70 24.69 9.23
#